data_25edbf63ca20578dc8a3bca4a1bca03e
#
_entry.id   25edbf63ca20578dc8a3bca4a1bca03e
#
_cell.length_a   1.000
_cell.length_b   1.000
_cell.length_c   1.000
_cell.angle_alpha   90.00
_cell.angle_beta   90.00
_cell.angle_gamma   90.00
#
_symmetry.space_group_name_H-M   'P 1'
#
loop_
_entity.id
_entity.type
_entity.pdbx_description
1 polymer ?
#
loop_
_entity_poly.entity_id
_entity_poly.type
_entity_poly.pdbx_seq_one_letter_code
_entity_poly.pdbx_strand_id
1 'polypeptide(L)'
;MGNAYEIYALRYATMSPRTPHLNFLVPDPHETTAQDLDYFVWLIRGDGREILVDTGFNAEEAKARARKLTINPVDALENFGVAADTIKDVIVTHLHYDHAGNLDRFPNARFHLQDREMSYATGRCMCNGMLRHPFSVEHVSTMVRHVYGERVTFHSGDGAVATRTTCKPSEWPPT
;
A
#
# COMPACT_ATOMS: atom_id res chain seq x y z
N MET A 1 -12.75 24.56 15.93
CA MET A 1 -11.64 24.70 14.97
C MET A 1 -11.29 23.29 14.54
N GLY A 2 -11.38 22.98 13.25
CA GLY A 2 -10.97 21.65 12.77
C GLY A 2 -9.48 21.48 13.01
N ASN A 3 -9.10 20.34 13.60
CA ASN A 3 -7.69 20.05 13.82
C ASN A 3 -7.04 19.82 12.44
N ALA A 4 -5.90 20.47 12.21
CA ALA A 4 -5.13 20.24 11.00
C ALA A 4 -4.46 18.86 11.07
N TYR A 5 -4.48 18.11 9.98
CA TYR A 5 -3.69 16.90 9.81
C TYR A 5 -2.34 17.26 9.17
N GLU A 6 -1.29 16.65 9.69
CA GLU A 6 0.05 16.70 9.11
C GLU A 6 0.27 15.42 8.28
N ILE A 7 0.91 15.57 7.12
CA ILE A 7 1.22 14.45 6.22
C ILE A 7 2.72 14.40 6.01
N TYR A 8 3.31 13.25 6.32
CA TYR A 8 4.74 13.00 6.20
C TYR A 8 5.01 11.95 5.11
N ALA A 9 5.89 12.26 4.18
CA ALA A 9 6.37 11.34 3.16
C ALA A 9 7.68 10.68 3.64
N LEU A 10 7.66 9.39 3.88
CA LEU A 10 8.81 8.61 4.31
C LEU A 10 9.39 7.86 3.11
N ARG A 11 10.48 8.35 2.55
CA ARG A 11 11.17 7.70 1.44
C ARG A 11 11.91 6.47 1.96
N TYR A 12 11.64 5.31 1.36
CA TYR A 12 12.23 4.04 1.77
C TYR A 12 13.06 3.35 0.69
N ALA A 13 12.85 3.69 -0.58
CA ALA A 13 13.57 3.05 -1.68
C ALA A 13 13.69 3.98 -2.90
N THR A 14 14.53 3.57 -3.84
CA THR A 14 14.67 4.24 -5.14
C THR A 14 14.89 3.22 -6.27
N MET A 15 14.44 3.57 -7.45
CA MET A 15 14.78 2.90 -8.70
C MET A 15 15.69 3.82 -9.51
N SER A 16 16.98 3.49 -9.55
CA SER A 16 18.01 4.29 -10.22
C SER A 16 19.02 3.35 -10.93
N PRO A 17 19.42 3.65 -12.17
CA PRO A 17 18.80 4.63 -13.06
C PRO A 17 17.47 4.13 -13.61
N ARG A 18 16.50 5.02 -13.78
CA ARG A 18 15.26 4.73 -14.47
C ARG A 18 15.26 5.39 -15.85
N THR A 19 15.07 4.60 -16.87
CA THR A 19 15.04 5.10 -18.25
C THR A 19 13.66 5.66 -18.60
N PRO A 20 13.56 6.74 -19.39
CA PRO A 20 12.30 7.40 -19.72
C PRO A 20 11.24 6.48 -20.30
N HIS A 21 11.62 5.53 -21.16
CA HIS A 21 10.69 4.59 -21.81
C HIS A 21 9.94 3.68 -20.81
N LEU A 22 10.38 3.59 -19.56
CA LEU A 22 9.65 2.87 -18.52
C LEU A 22 8.47 3.67 -17.94
N ASN A 23 8.36 4.95 -18.27
CA ASN A 23 7.30 5.84 -17.80
C ASN A 23 6.11 5.92 -18.76
N PHE A 24 6.31 5.57 -20.02
CA PHE A 24 5.32 5.79 -21.08
C PHE A 24 5.10 4.51 -21.89
N LEU A 25 3.88 4.30 -22.36
CA LEU A 25 3.55 3.22 -23.30
C LEU A 25 4.19 3.45 -24.67
N VAL A 26 4.35 4.73 -25.04
CA VAL A 26 5.04 5.16 -26.25
C VAL A 26 6.21 6.05 -25.83
N PRO A 27 7.42 5.83 -26.36
CA PRO A 27 8.58 6.67 -26.04
C PRO A 27 8.29 8.14 -26.35
N ASP A 28 8.57 9.02 -25.39
CA ASP A 28 8.56 10.45 -25.63
C ASP A 28 9.88 10.85 -26.30
N PRO A 29 9.86 11.38 -27.56
CA PRO A 29 11.08 11.76 -28.25
C PRO A 29 11.81 12.95 -27.61
N HIS A 30 11.15 13.67 -26.73
CA HIS A 30 11.72 14.81 -26.02
C HIS A 30 12.35 14.44 -24.67
N GLU A 31 12.06 13.25 -24.16
CA GLU A 31 12.60 12.80 -22.89
C GLU A 31 13.87 11.98 -23.09
N THR A 32 15.02 12.64 -22.95
CA THR A 32 16.35 12.04 -23.12
C THR A 32 17.08 11.79 -21.81
N THR A 33 16.60 12.35 -20.70
CA THR A 33 17.27 12.29 -19.40
C THR A 33 16.66 11.19 -18.54
N ALA A 34 17.51 10.28 -18.04
CA ALA A 34 17.10 9.31 -17.04
C ALA A 34 16.67 10.04 -15.76
N GLN A 35 15.53 9.66 -15.22
CA GLN A 35 15.02 10.18 -13.95
C GLN A 35 14.86 9.04 -12.97
N ASP A 36 15.31 9.26 -11.74
CA ASP A 36 15.09 8.28 -10.67
C ASP A 36 13.65 8.33 -10.20
N LEU A 37 13.16 7.19 -9.74
CA LEU A 37 11.84 7.08 -9.13
C LEU A 37 12.01 6.68 -7.68
N ASP A 38 11.54 7.53 -6.77
CA ASP A 38 11.57 7.26 -5.34
C ASP A 38 10.25 6.64 -4.87
N TYR A 39 10.36 5.77 -3.87
CA TYR A 39 9.23 5.08 -3.25
C TYR A 39 8.99 5.61 -1.85
N PHE A 40 7.73 5.86 -1.53
CA PHE A 40 7.29 6.44 -0.27
C PHE A 40 6.19 5.62 0.38
N VAL A 41 6.16 5.60 1.71
CA VAL A 41 4.96 5.39 2.50
C VAL A 41 4.60 6.71 3.18
N TRP A 42 3.35 6.89 3.56
CA TRP A 42 2.88 8.17 4.09
C TRP A 42 2.31 7.99 5.49
N LEU A 43 2.68 8.87 6.40
CA LEU A 43 2.10 8.94 7.73
C LEU A 43 1.22 10.18 7.82
N ILE A 44 -0.04 9.98 8.19
CA ILE A 44 -1.00 11.05 8.48
C ILE A 44 -1.16 11.13 10.00
N ARG A 45 -0.90 12.28 10.57
CA ARG A 45 -0.98 12.53 12.00
C ARG A 45 -1.94 13.68 12.30
N GLY A 46 -2.89 13.49 13.19
CA GLY A 46 -3.85 14.51 13.63
C GLY A 46 -4.89 13.92 14.57
N ASP A 47 -5.53 14.74 15.37
CA ASP A 47 -6.57 14.33 16.33
C ASP A 47 -6.16 13.21 17.29
N GLY A 48 -4.86 13.16 17.67
CA GLY A 48 -4.30 12.08 18.50
C GLY A 48 -4.25 10.71 17.79
N ARG A 49 -4.33 10.68 16.46
CA ARG A 49 -4.31 9.47 15.63
C ARG A 49 -3.11 9.50 14.68
N GLU A 50 -2.65 8.31 14.38
CA GLU A 50 -1.65 8.04 13.35
C GLU A 50 -2.20 7.01 12.38
N ILE A 51 -2.26 7.39 11.10
CA ILE A 51 -2.76 6.55 10.02
C ILE A 51 -1.62 6.37 9.04
N LEU A 52 -1.25 5.13 8.76
CA LEU A 52 -0.26 4.81 7.73
C LEU A 52 -0.98 4.64 6.39
N VAL A 53 -0.39 5.16 5.32
CA VAL A 53 -0.84 4.92 3.94
C VAL A 53 0.22 4.12 3.22
N ASP A 54 -0.15 2.92 2.82
CA ASP A 54 0.69 1.88 2.24
C ASP A 54 1.79 1.36 3.18
N THR A 55 2.33 0.19 2.87
CA THR A 55 3.35 -0.47 3.69
C THR A 55 4.68 -0.70 2.96
N GLY A 56 4.77 -0.21 1.71
CA GLY A 56 5.96 -0.37 0.88
C GLY A 56 6.27 -1.82 0.51
N PHE A 57 7.50 -2.09 0.10
CA PHE A 57 7.98 -3.45 -0.15
C PHE A 57 9.11 -3.85 0.80
N ASN A 58 9.30 -5.15 0.95
CA ASN A 58 10.34 -5.74 1.78
C ASN A 58 11.64 -6.01 0.99
N ALA A 59 12.66 -6.52 1.68
CA ALA A 59 13.97 -6.80 1.09
C ALA A 59 13.91 -7.90 0.00
N GLU A 60 12.99 -8.84 0.13
CA GLU A 60 12.83 -9.96 -0.82
C GLU A 60 12.31 -9.43 -2.16
N GLU A 61 11.26 -8.61 -2.14
CA GLU A 61 10.74 -7.95 -3.34
C GLU A 61 11.75 -6.97 -3.94
N ALA A 62 12.48 -6.23 -3.10
CA ALA A 62 13.56 -5.35 -3.56
C ALA A 62 14.58 -6.12 -4.39
N LYS A 63 15.02 -7.28 -3.88
CA LYS A 63 15.97 -8.15 -4.57
C LYS A 63 15.39 -8.74 -5.85
N ALA A 64 14.15 -9.28 -5.79
CA ALA A 64 13.49 -9.93 -6.92
C ALA A 64 13.27 -8.97 -8.10
N ARG A 65 13.05 -7.67 -7.81
CA ARG A 65 12.73 -6.64 -8.80
C ARG A 65 13.87 -5.67 -9.09
N ALA A 66 15.08 -5.95 -8.56
CA ALA A 66 16.26 -5.08 -8.69
C ALA A 66 15.95 -3.62 -8.27
N ARG A 67 15.31 -3.46 -7.10
CA ARG A 67 15.06 -2.16 -6.49
C ARG A 67 16.08 -1.90 -5.39
N LYS A 68 16.49 -0.65 -5.23
CA LYS A 68 17.40 -0.24 -4.17
C LYS A 68 16.59 0.16 -2.94
N LEU A 69 16.47 -0.78 -1.99
CA LEU A 69 15.92 -0.48 -0.67
C LEU A 69 16.94 0.34 0.12
N THR A 70 16.57 1.56 0.51
CA THR A 70 17.41 2.43 1.33
C THR A 70 17.27 2.09 2.81
N ILE A 71 16.01 1.85 3.22
CA ILE A 71 15.63 1.45 4.57
C ILE A 71 14.32 0.63 4.48
N ASN A 72 14.09 -0.32 5.38
CA ASN A 72 12.78 -0.96 5.43
C ASN A 72 11.72 0.08 5.81
N PRO A 73 10.51 0.09 5.18
CA PRO A 73 9.45 1.05 5.50
C PRO A 73 9.07 1.07 6.98
N VAL A 74 9.08 -0.09 7.65
CA VAL A 74 8.79 -0.19 9.08
C VAL A 74 9.89 0.49 9.91
N ASP A 75 11.16 0.24 9.57
CA ASP A 75 12.29 0.88 10.25
C ASP A 75 12.30 2.40 10.00
N ALA A 76 11.88 2.84 8.81
CA ALA A 76 11.72 4.27 8.52
C ALA A 76 10.67 4.93 9.41
N LEU A 77 9.55 4.23 9.66
CA LEU A 77 8.50 4.67 10.56
C LEU A 77 8.99 4.72 12.01
N GLU A 78 9.70 3.70 12.47
CA GLU A 78 10.28 3.63 13.82
C GLU A 78 11.34 4.72 14.03
N ASN A 79 12.19 4.99 13.04
CA ASN A 79 13.15 6.09 13.08
C ASN A 79 12.46 7.46 13.12
N PHE A 80 11.25 7.57 12.57
CA PHE A 80 10.41 8.76 12.69
C PHE A 80 9.71 8.88 14.05
N GLY A 81 9.88 7.90 14.94
CA GLY A 81 9.34 7.88 16.29
C GLY A 81 7.97 7.22 16.43
N VAL A 82 7.56 6.42 15.46
CA VAL A 82 6.28 5.70 15.48
C VAL A 82 6.52 4.20 15.42
N ALA A 83 6.17 3.48 16.47
CA ALA A 83 6.29 2.03 16.50
C ALA A 83 5.18 1.35 15.68
N ALA A 84 5.52 0.33 14.92
CA ALA A 84 4.58 -0.36 14.03
C ALA A 84 3.38 -0.97 14.78
N ASP A 85 3.56 -1.40 16.02
CA ASP A 85 2.51 -1.97 16.87
C ASP A 85 1.53 -0.92 17.44
N THR A 86 1.89 0.37 17.37
CA THR A 86 1.00 1.48 17.76
C THR A 86 0.02 1.88 16.65
N ILE A 87 0.35 1.58 15.39
CA ILE A 87 -0.52 1.88 14.24
C ILE A 87 -1.81 1.06 14.32
N LYS A 88 -2.94 1.75 14.31
CA LYS A 88 -4.27 1.15 14.40
C LYS A 88 -5.00 1.09 13.06
N ASP A 89 -4.68 2.00 12.15
CA ASP A 89 -5.31 2.10 10.84
C ASP A 89 -4.24 2.20 9.74
N VAL A 90 -4.32 1.30 8.76
CA VAL A 90 -3.49 1.31 7.56
C VAL A 90 -4.39 1.41 6.34
N ILE A 91 -4.25 2.46 5.56
CA ILE A 91 -4.91 2.59 4.26
C ILE A 91 -4.01 1.92 3.23
N VAL A 92 -4.50 0.88 2.57
CA VAL A 92 -3.83 0.26 1.43
C VAL A 92 -4.48 0.80 0.17
N THR A 93 -3.73 1.63 -0.57
CA THR A 93 -4.24 2.28 -1.77
C THR A 93 -4.54 1.26 -2.85
N HIS A 94 -3.65 0.27 -3.01
CA HIS A 94 -3.80 -0.88 -3.89
C HIS A 94 -2.78 -1.98 -3.54
N LEU A 95 -2.92 -3.17 -4.14
CA LEU A 95 -2.16 -4.36 -3.77
C LEU A 95 -0.92 -4.63 -4.64
N HIS A 96 -0.39 -3.63 -5.34
CA HIS A 96 0.91 -3.77 -5.99
C HIS A 96 2.01 -4.01 -4.95
N TYR A 97 3.10 -4.64 -5.40
CA TYR A 97 4.21 -5.08 -4.54
C TYR A 97 4.81 -3.95 -3.69
N ASP A 98 4.80 -2.72 -4.20
CA ASP A 98 5.41 -1.55 -3.58
C ASP A 98 4.47 -0.80 -2.61
N HIS A 99 3.26 -1.31 -2.42
CA HIS A 99 2.26 -0.76 -1.50
C HIS A 99 1.85 -1.72 -0.38
N ALA A 100 1.95 -3.03 -0.59
CA ALA A 100 1.40 -4.06 0.29
C ALA A 100 2.44 -5.07 0.83
N GLY A 101 3.73 -4.71 0.89
CA GLY A 101 4.81 -5.66 1.13
C GLY A 101 5.18 -5.94 2.59
N ASN A 102 4.63 -5.21 3.56
CA ASN A 102 4.93 -5.38 4.98
C ASN A 102 3.67 -5.43 5.84
N LEU A 103 2.56 -5.94 5.30
CA LEU A 103 1.26 -5.98 6.01
C LEU A 103 1.33 -6.75 7.34
N ASP A 104 2.12 -7.81 7.39
CA ASP A 104 2.34 -8.66 8.57
C ASP A 104 3.09 -7.95 9.71
N ARG A 105 3.78 -6.85 9.41
CA ARG A 105 4.56 -6.08 10.39
C ARG A 105 3.71 -5.15 11.26
N PHE A 106 2.41 -5.02 11.00
CA PHE A 106 1.46 -4.17 11.72
C PHE A 106 0.44 -5.02 12.50
N PRO A 107 0.83 -5.61 13.66
CA PRO A 107 0.04 -6.63 14.35
C PRO A 107 -1.31 -6.12 14.86
N ASN A 108 -1.40 -4.84 15.18
CA ASN A 108 -2.58 -4.21 15.78
C ASN A 108 -3.40 -3.36 14.80
N ALA A 109 -3.01 -3.33 13.52
CA ALA A 109 -3.65 -2.51 12.53
C ALA A 109 -4.91 -3.16 11.93
N ARG A 110 -5.89 -2.34 11.61
CA ARG A 110 -6.95 -2.61 10.67
C ARG A 110 -6.57 -2.05 9.31
N PHE A 111 -6.72 -2.86 8.29
CA PHE A 111 -6.43 -2.47 6.91
C PHE A 111 -7.69 -1.98 6.21
N HIS A 112 -7.59 -0.85 5.53
CA HIS A 112 -8.66 -0.27 4.74
C HIS A 112 -8.33 -0.47 3.26
N LEU A 113 -9.20 -1.17 2.53
CA LEU A 113 -8.97 -1.55 1.13
C LEU A 113 -10.25 -1.37 0.32
N GLN A 114 -10.13 -0.99 -0.95
CA GLN A 114 -11.24 -0.95 -1.88
C GLN A 114 -11.70 -2.37 -2.28
N ASP A 115 -13.02 -2.62 -2.29
CA ASP A 115 -13.60 -3.89 -2.75
C ASP A 115 -13.09 -4.30 -4.13
N ARG A 116 -13.03 -3.34 -5.05
CA ARG A 116 -12.61 -3.56 -6.43
C ARG A 116 -11.16 -4.00 -6.53
N GLU A 117 -10.29 -3.48 -5.66
CA GLU A 117 -8.88 -3.86 -5.64
C GLU A 117 -8.71 -5.32 -5.23
N MET A 118 -9.40 -5.76 -4.18
CA MET A 118 -9.37 -7.17 -3.78
C MET A 118 -9.92 -8.08 -4.86
N SER A 119 -11.06 -7.70 -5.47
CA SER A 119 -11.67 -8.45 -6.57
C SER A 119 -10.74 -8.53 -7.78
N TYR A 120 -9.99 -7.46 -8.09
CA TYR A 120 -9.03 -7.45 -9.18
C TYR A 120 -7.84 -8.36 -8.88
N ALA A 121 -7.22 -8.19 -7.70
CA ALA A 121 -6.00 -8.90 -7.28
C ALA A 121 -6.21 -10.41 -7.08
N THR A 122 -7.45 -10.87 -6.91
CA THR A 122 -7.79 -12.29 -6.76
C THR A 122 -8.61 -12.85 -7.93
N GLY A 123 -8.94 -11.99 -8.90
CA GLY A 123 -9.80 -12.34 -10.02
C GLY A 123 -9.06 -12.86 -11.25
N ARG A 124 -9.84 -13.07 -12.33
CA ARG A 124 -9.36 -13.60 -13.61
C ARG A 124 -8.24 -12.80 -14.26
N CYS A 125 -8.12 -11.52 -13.96
CA CYS A 125 -7.06 -10.65 -14.49
C CYS A 125 -5.67 -11.17 -14.10
N MET A 126 -5.55 -11.81 -12.96
CA MET A 126 -4.28 -12.38 -12.48
C MET A 126 -3.82 -13.61 -13.26
N CYS A 127 -4.66 -14.19 -14.13
CA CYS A 127 -4.25 -15.20 -15.09
C CYS A 127 -3.37 -14.63 -16.23
N ASN A 128 -3.42 -13.31 -16.46
CA ASN A 128 -2.60 -12.63 -17.47
C ASN A 128 -1.27 -12.19 -16.85
N GLY A 129 -0.14 -12.63 -17.46
CA GLY A 129 1.21 -12.34 -16.92
C GLY A 129 1.56 -10.86 -16.86
N MET A 130 1.09 -10.04 -17.81
CA MET A 130 1.33 -8.61 -17.82
C MET A 130 0.56 -7.92 -16.69
N LEU A 131 -0.73 -8.27 -16.48
CA LEU A 131 -1.57 -7.66 -15.46
C LEU A 131 -1.15 -8.04 -14.05
N ARG A 132 -0.69 -9.28 -13.83
CA ARG A 132 -0.22 -9.71 -12.51
C ARG A 132 1.21 -9.28 -12.18
N HIS A 133 2.00 -8.83 -13.17
CA HIS A 133 3.41 -8.49 -12.96
C HIS A 133 3.67 -7.53 -11.79
N PRO A 134 2.86 -6.47 -11.56
CA PRO A 134 3.07 -5.58 -10.43
C PRO A 134 2.59 -6.15 -9.08
N PHE A 135 1.92 -7.30 -9.06
CA PHE A 135 1.46 -7.93 -7.83
C PHE A 135 2.49 -8.93 -7.30
N SER A 136 2.47 -9.15 -5.98
CA SER A 136 3.14 -10.26 -5.32
C SER A 136 2.08 -11.20 -4.75
N VAL A 137 2.17 -12.49 -5.08
CA VAL A 137 1.22 -13.48 -4.56
C VAL A 137 1.27 -13.58 -3.04
N GLU A 138 2.45 -13.40 -2.44
CA GLU A 138 2.63 -13.44 -1.00
C GLU A 138 1.91 -12.27 -0.31
N HIS A 139 1.99 -11.06 -0.87
CA HIS A 139 1.32 -9.88 -0.34
C HIS A 139 -0.21 -9.99 -0.45
N VAL A 140 -0.71 -10.43 -1.60
CA VAL A 140 -2.14 -10.67 -1.80
C VAL A 140 -2.65 -11.77 -0.86
N SER A 141 -1.90 -12.87 -0.71
CA SER A 141 -2.24 -13.96 0.21
C SER A 141 -2.23 -13.49 1.67
N THR A 142 -1.31 -12.60 2.04
CA THR A 142 -1.28 -11.99 3.38
C THR A 142 -2.51 -11.12 3.61
N MET A 143 -2.92 -10.32 2.62
CA MET A 143 -4.17 -9.55 2.73
C MET A 143 -5.39 -10.48 2.86
N VAL A 144 -5.45 -11.59 2.11
CA VAL A 144 -6.53 -12.60 2.27
C VAL A 144 -6.54 -13.15 3.70
N ARG A 145 -5.39 -13.50 4.28
CA ARG A 145 -5.32 -13.94 5.68
C ARG A 145 -5.85 -12.87 6.65
N HIS A 146 -5.58 -11.59 6.39
CA HIS A 146 -6.13 -10.49 7.19
C HIS A 146 -7.66 -10.35 7.03
N VAL A 147 -8.23 -10.65 5.86
CA VAL A 147 -9.70 -10.71 5.68
C VAL A 147 -10.29 -11.77 6.59
N TYR A 148 -9.76 -13.00 6.56
CA TYR A 148 -10.22 -14.10 7.42
C TYR A 148 -9.95 -13.87 8.91
N GLY A 149 -8.95 -13.05 9.22
CA GLY A 149 -8.65 -12.59 10.58
C GLY A 149 -9.46 -11.38 11.04
N GLU A 150 -10.50 -10.99 10.29
CA GLU A 150 -11.38 -9.84 10.60
C GLU A 150 -10.64 -8.50 10.76
N ARG A 151 -9.48 -8.37 10.08
CA ARG A 151 -8.62 -7.19 10.17
C ARG A 151 -8.73 -6.27 8.96
N VAL A 152 -9.66 -6.51 8.04
CA VAL A 152 -9.87 -5.68 6.85
C VAL A 152 -11.23 -5.01 6.90
N THR A 153 -11.26 -3.73 6.57
CA THR A 153 -12.48 -2.97 6.28
C THR A 153 -12.50 -2.66 4.80
N PHE A 154 -13.51 -3.16 4.12
CA PHE A 154 -13.71 -2.89 2.71
C PHE A 154 -14.48 -1.57 2.50
N HIS A 155 -14.14 -0.88 1.42
CA HIS A 155 -14.77 0.37 1.00
C HIS A 155 -15.27 0.25 -0.44
N SER A 156 -16.55 0.61 -0.66
CA SER A 156 -17.21 0.58 -1.97
C SER A 156 -17.58 2.00 -2.42
N GLY A 157 -16.58 2.82 -2.75
CA GLY A 157 -16.78 4.22 -3.14
C GLY A 157 -16.14 5.18 -2.15
N ASP A 158 -16.59 6.44 -2.18
CA ASP A 158 -16.06 7.49 -1.31
C ASP A 158 -16.56 7.28 0.12
N GLY A 159 -15.64 7.08 1.04
CA GLY A 159 -15.92 6.86 2.46
C GLY A 159 -14.89 7.51 3.36
N ALA A 160 -15.31 7.82 4.60
CA ALA A 160 -14.38 8.30 5.62
C ALA A 160 -13.75 7.12 6.36
N VAL A 161 -12.44 7.00 6.32
CA VAL A 161 -11.67 6.01 7.10
C VAL A 161 -11.79 6.25 8.62
N ALA A 162 -12.19 7.45 9.01
CA ALA A 162 -12.28 7.86 10.42
C ALA A 162 -13.51 7.32 11.18
N THR A 163 -14.52 6.78 10.50
CA THR A 163 -15.70 6.22 11.15
C THR A 163 -15.58 4.70 11.24
N ARG A 164 -15.71 4.16 12.45
CA ARG A 164 -15.85 2.71 12.65
C ARG A 164 -17.11 2.23 11.92
N THR A 165 -16.97 1.84 10.69
CA THR A 165 -18.01 1.09 9.99
C THR A 165 -17.78 -0.38 10.29
N THR A 166 -18.50 -0.91 11.24
CA THR A 166 -18.63 -2.37 11.38
C THR A 166 -19.40 -2.85 10.16
N CYS A 167 -18.83 -3.77 9.40
CA CYS A 167 -19.53 -4.45 8.32
C CYS A 167 -20.83 -5.06 8.89
N LYS A 168 -21.97 -4.52 8.47
CA LYS A 168 -23.27 -5.11 8.88
C LYS A 168 -23.61 -6.19 7.88
N PRO A 169 -24.03 -7.38 8.33
CA PRO A 169 -24.47 -8.48 7.43
C PRO A 169 -25.59 -8.09 6.47
N SER A 170 -26.30 -6.99 6.74
CA SER A 170 -27.40 -6.48 5.91
C SER A 170 -26.95 -5.73 4.64
N GLU A 171 -25.66 -5.52 4.43
CA GLU A 171 -25.11 -4.79 3.27
C GLU A 171 -24.58 -5.71 2.15
N TRP A 172 -24.79 -7.02 2.27
CA TRP A 172 -24.48 -7.96 1.20
C TRP A 172 -25.49 -7.80 0.05
N PRO A 173 -25.04 -7.65 -1.21
CA PRO A 173 -25.96 -7.67 -2.32
C PRO A 173 -26.71 -9.02 -2.32
N PRO A 174 -28.01 -9.05 -2.68
CA PRO A 174 -28.75 -10.30 -2.78
C PRO A 174 -28.06 -11.21 -3.81
N THR A 175 -27.93 -12.46 -3.47
CA THR A 175 -27.40 -13.54 -4.32
C THR A 175 -28.24 -13.75 -5.56
#